data_22c9c4966dba30813ddcd84a8c7bd67d
#
_entry.id   22c9c4966dba30813ddcd84a8c7bd67d
#
_cell.length_a   1.000
_cell.length_b   1.000
_cell.length_c   1.000
_cell.angle_alpha   90.00
_cell.angle_beta   90.00
_cell.angle_gamma   90.00
#
_symmetry.space_group_name_H-M   'P 1'
#
loop_
_entity.id
_entity.type
_entity.pdbx_description
1 polymer ?
#
loop_
_entity_poly.entity_id
_entity_poly.type
_entity_poly.pdbx_seq_one_letter_code
_entity_poly.pdbx_strand_id
1 'polypeptide(L)'
;MSRHRLFGSLCAMVFLVNFARVVFAPLVGEFIDEFGIREGTAGLVVTLVWLGSASPRVPTGWILTRVPRLPVVLAAGTTLTLGALGVAVARSVPALLLTSFLVGIASGVYFVAANPLVSELFPDRVGRVMGIHGTASQLAAVVAAPVVTVALWLDWRYAFVALAAAAALTTALIGLLGRRTTLPDAGRDDTDFVAGARSEWRLVVAAVVLIGLTSFVWQGLFNFYELYMLEKGLAPTTARNLLTLIFAAGVPAFLVSGEIADRLPSVPFILAIVTAFLASVVAVVLASGLLAVAVASVLVGFSIHMLFPAGDTYLLGSLPDEARASAYAVFSAGMMTTQAAGSWVVGEAVEAGVSYDGVFVTATVGLAVLVLVYAVANAAGRVPGGAAES
;
A
#
# COMPACT_ATOMS: atom_id res chain seq x y z
N MET A 1 -29.39 -13.43 -0.29
CA MET A 1 -28.84 -13.16 1.08
C MET A 1 -27.41 -13.69 1.27
N SER A 2 -27.01 -14.83 0.73
CA SER A 2 -25.63 -15.37 0.85
C SER A 2 -24.57 -14.45 0.22
N ARG A 3 -24.83 -13.90 -0.99
CA ARG A 3 -23.91 -13.01 -1.73
C ARG A 3 -23.51 -11.75 -0.95
N HIS A 4 -24.46 -11.08 -0.27
CA HIS A 4 -24.16 -9.91 0.55
C HIS A 4 -23.36 -10.26 1.83
N ARG A 5 -23.62 -11.42 2.43
CA ARG A 5 -22.84 -11.91 3.59
C ARG A 5 -21.42 -12.27 3.17
N LEU A 6 -21.24 -12.91 2.02
CA LEU A 6 -19.93 -13.19 1.44
C LEU A 6 -19.16 -11.87 1.18
N PHE A 7 -19.81 -10.88 0.58
CA PHE A 7 -19.22 -9.56 0.36
C PHE A 7 -18.79 -8.90 1.67
N GLY A 8 -19.65 -8.94 2.72
CA GLY A 8 -19.28 -8.41 4.04
C GLY A 8 -18.03 -9.10 4.63
N SER A 9 -17.91 -10.43 4.45
CA SER A 9 -16.71 -11.15 4.90
C SER A 9 -15.46 -10.84 4.06
N LEU A 10 -15.60 -10.54 2.77
CA LEU A 10 -14.51 -10.04 1.94
C LEU A 10 -14.09 -8.62 2.36
N CYS A 11 -15.04 -7.75 2.73
CA CYS A 11 -14.71 -6.43 3.31
C CYS A 11 -13.97 -6.56 4.64
N ALA A 12 -14.36 -7.50 5.51
CA ALA A 12 -13.62 -7.80 6.73
C ALA A 12 -12.21 -8.32 6.42
N MET A 13 -12.06 -9.18 5.43
CA MET A 13 -10.74 -9.71 5.06
C MET A 13 -9.84 -8.63 4.46
N VAL A 14 -10.32 -7.72 3.59
CA VAL A 14 -9.48 -6.63 3.07
C VAL A 14 -9.04 -5.68 4.18
N PHE A 15 -9.90 -5.44 5.16
CA PHE A 15 -9.53 -4.70 6.36
C PHE A 15 -8.35 -5.39 7.08
N LEU A 16 -8.45 -6.70 7.37
CA LEU A 16 -7.41 -7.46 8.07
C LEU A 16 -6.10 -7.52 7.27
N VAL A 17 -6.19 -7.74 5.97
CA VAL A 17 -5.05 -7.80 5.06
C VAL A 17 -4.32 -6.46 5.00
N ASN A 18 -5.04 -5.33 4.96
CA ASN A 18 -4.40 -4.03 4.95
C ASN A 18 -3.89 -3.64 6.34
N PHE A 19 -4.65 -3.92 7.41
CA PHE A 19 -4.18 -3.75 8.78
C PHE A 19 -2.85 -4.47 9.02
N ALA A 20 -2.75 -5.73 8.57
CA ALA A 20 -1.56 -6.55 8.67
C ALA A 20 -0.32 -5.93 8.01
N ARG A 21 -0.46 -5.09 6.99
CA ARG A 21 0.66 -4.38 6.37
C ARG A 21 1.05 -3.11 7.13
N VAL A 22 0.03 -2.36 7.56
CA VAL A 22 0.29 -1.02 8.12
C VAL A 22 0.61 -1.07 9.62
N VAL A 23 0.24 -2.14 10.32
CA VAL A 23 0.49 -2.32 11.76
C VAL A 23 1.98 -2.37 12.12
N PHE A 24 2.86 -2.69 11.17
CA PHE A 24 4.29 -2.75 11.41
C PHE A 24 4.92 -1.36 11.62
N ALA A 25 4.41 -0.32 10.96
CA ALA A 25 4.96 1.03 11.06
C ALA A 25 5.01 1.57 12.51
N PRO A 26 3.90 1.55 13.28
CA PRO A 26 3.94 1.99 14.68
C PRO A 26 4.61 0.99 15.63
N LEU A 27 5.21 -0.09 15.13
CA LEU A 27 5.95 -1.10 15.91
C LEU A 27 7.44 -1.13 15.59
N VAL A 28 7.93 -0.27 14.70
CA VAL A 28 9.35 -0.25 14.31
C VAL A 28 10.25 -0.03 15.52
N GLY A 29 9.90 0.91 16.40
CA GLY A 29 10.64 1.16 17.64
C GLY A 29 10.65 -0.05 18.57
N GLU A 30 9.50 -0.69 18.76
CA GLU A 30 9.38 -1.90 19.60
C GLU A 30 10.24 -3.07 19.06
N PHE A 31 10.33 -3.22 17.73
CA PHE A 31 11.19 -4.25 17.13
C PHE A 31 12.67 -3.94 17.35
N ILE A 32 13.09 -2.67 17.29
CA ILE A 32 14.46 -2.25 17.59
C ILE A 32 14.80 -2.62 19.04
N ASP A 33 13.94 -2.26 19.98
CA ASP A 33 14.18 -2.46 21.41
C ASP A 33 14.14 -3.96 21.79
N GLU A 34 13.14 -4.70 21.31
CA GLU A 34 12.93 -6.09 21.70
C GLU A 34 13.96 -7.05 21.11
N PHE A 35 14.30 -6.86 19.82
CA PHE A 35 15.22 -7.76 19.12
C PHE A 35 16.68 -7.26 19.16
N GLY A 36 16.95 -6.10 19.75
CA GLY A 36 18.28 -5.49 19.79
C GLY A 36 18.85 -5.23 18.39
N ILE A 37 17.97 -4.87 17.46
CA ILE A 37 18.33 -4.60 16.04
C ILE A 37 18.49 -3.09 15.83
N ARG A 38 19.07 -2.72 14.69
CA ARG A 38 19.25 -1.33 14.29
C ARG A 38 18.20 -0.94 13.24
N GLU A 39 18.15 0.33 12.91
CA GLU A 39 17.19 0.94 12.00
C GLU A 39 17.19 0.28 10.62
N GLY A 40 18.36 -0.09 10.08
CA GLY A 40 18.48 -0.80 8.80
C GLY A 40 17.78 -2.14 8.81
N THR A 41 17.98 -2.96 9.85
CA THR A 41 17.28 -4.25 9.99
C THR A 41 15.80 -4.06 10.25
N ALA A 42 15.40 -3.07 11.04
CA ALA A 42 13.99 -2.75 11.26
C ALA A 42 13.30 -2.27 9.97
N GLY A 43 14.00 -1.46 9.18
CA GLY A 43 13.59 -1.08 7.82
C GLY A 43 13.42 -2.29 6.89
N LEU A 44 14.30 -3.31 7.02
CA LEU A 44 14.17 -4.55 6.26
C LEU A 44 12.92 -5.35 6.66
N VAL A 45 12.55 -5.38 7.95
CA VAL A 45 11.31 -6.04 8.42
C VAL A 45 10.10 -5.49 7.66
N VAL A 46 9.92 -4.17 7.66
CA VAL A 46 8.79 -3.53 6.98
C VAL A 46 8.90 -3.60 5.45
N THR A 47 10.11 -3.54 4.91
CA THR A 47 10.38 -3.76 3.48
C THR A 47 9.88 -5.14 3.04
N LEU A 48 10.14 -6.19 3.82
CA LEU A 48 9.71 -7.54 3.50
C LEU A 48 8.19 -7.71 3.51
N VAL A 49 7.46 -6.99 4.34
CA VAL A 49 5.98 -6.96 4.28
C VAL A 49 5.51 -6.45 2.91
N TRP A 50 6.08 -5.37 2.42
CA TRP A 50 5.67 -4.77 1.15
C TRP A 50 6.20 -5.52 -0.07
N LEU A 51 7.43 -6.03 0.01
CA LEU A 51 8.00 -6.90 -1.02
C LEU A 51 7.23 -8.23 -1.10
N GLY A 52 6.84 -8.79 0.05
CA GLY A 52 5.94 -9.94 0.11
C GLY A 52 4.60 -9.66 -0.57
N SER A 53 4.07 -8.44 -0.45
CA SER A 53 2.82 -8.05 -1.13
C SER A 53 3.02 -7.82 -2.64
N ALA A 54 4.20 -7.41 -3.08
CA ALA A 54 4.51 -7.21 -4.50
C ALA A 54 4.76 -8.54 -5.22
N SER A 55 5.57 -9.43 -4.63
CA SER A 55 6.11 -10.62 -5.27
C SER A 55 5.07 -11.62 -5.80
N PRO A 56 3.95 -11.91 -5.12
CA PRO A 56 2.98 -12.88 -5.59
C PRO A 56 1.99 -12.32 -6.63
N ARG A 57 1.98 -11.02 -6.94
CA ARG A 57 0.96 -10.42 -7.80
C ARG A 57 0.90 -11.03 -9.19
N VAL A 58 2.04 -11.11 -9.86
CA VAL A 58 2.15 -11.71 -11.20
C VAL A 58 1.88 -13.22 -11.16
N PRO A 59 2.53 -14.01 -10.28
CA PRO A 59 2.21 -15.44 -10.13
C PRO A 59 0.74 -15.71 -9.81
N THR A 60 0.11 -14.90 -8.94
CA THR A 60 -1.31 -15.06 -8.60
C THR A 60 -2.21 -14.79 -9.80
N GLY A 61 -1.92 -13.75 -10.60
CA GLY A 61 -2.63 -13.49 -11.84
C GLY A 61 -2.60 -14.72 -12.77
N TRP A 62 -1.43 -15.32 -12.95
CA TRP A 62 -1.28 -16.54 -13.74
C TRP A 62 -2.01 -17.77 -13.13
N ILE A 63 -1.98 -17.94 -11.80
CA ILE A 63 -2.74 -19.01 -11.12
C ILE A 63 -4.22 -18.85 -11.36
N LEU A 64 -4.74 -17.63 -11.35
CA LEU A 64 -6.17 -17.35 -11.53
C LEU A 64 -6.71 -17.64 -12.94
N THR A 65 -5.84 -17.85 -13.92
CA THR A 65 -6.24 -18.38 -15.24
C THR A 65 -6.59 -19.87 -15.19
N ARG A 66 -6.23 -20.58 -14.11
CA ARG A 66 -6.39 -22.04 -13.96
C ARG A 66 -7.19 -22.45 -12.73
N VAL A 67 -7.16 -21.66 -11.69
CA VAL A 67 -7.75 -21.95 -10.38
C VAL A 67 -8.87 -20.94 -10.10
N PRO A 68 -10.04 -21.38 -9.65
CA PRO A 68 -11.12 -20.48 -9.23
C PRO A 68 -10.66 -19.50 -8.14
N ARG A 69 -11.25 -18.31 -8.10
CA ARG A 69 -10.84 -17.23 -7.20
C ARG A 69 -11.00 -17.56 -5.71
N LEU A 70 -12.08 -18.25 -5.33
CA LEU A 70 -12.37 -18.55 -3.92
C LEU A 70 -11.27 -19.37 -3.23
N PRO A 71 -10.76 -20.49 -3.76
CA PRO A 71 -9.62 -21.19 -3.18
C PRO A 71 -8.38 -20.32 -2.97
N VAL A 72 -8.09 -19.40 -3.90
CA VAL A 72 -6.95 -18.48 -3.81
C VAL A 72 -7.16 -17.47 -2.68
N VAL A 73 -8.38 -16.95 -2.53
CA VAL A 73 -8.75 -16.06 -1.39
C VAL A 73 -8.62 -16.80 -0.06
N LEU A 74 -9.05 -18.07 0.01
CA LEU A 74 -8.92 -18.88 1.23
C LEU A 74 -7.45 -19.17 1.56
N ALA A 75 -6.62 -19.46 0.55
CA ALA A 75 -5.18 -19.62 0.72
C ALA A 75 -4.55 -18.34 1.27
N ALA A 76 -4.93 -17.15 0.73
CA ALA A 76 -4.46 -15.87 1.25
C ALA A 76 -4.83 -15.66 2.73
N GLY A 77 -6.09 -15.93 3.10
CA GLY A 77 -6.54 -15.81 4.50
C GLY A 77 -5.82 -16.78 5.45
N THR A 78 -5.56 -18.01 4.99
CA THR A 78 -4.77 -18.99 5.75
C THR A 78 -3.32 -18.54 5.91
N THR A 79 -2.70 -18.03 4.84
CA THR A 79 -1.34 -17.48 4.88
C THR A 79 -1.26 -16.27 5.82
N LEU A 80 -2.28 -15.39 5.83
CA LEU A 80 -2.35 -14.28 6.77
C LEU A 80 -2.40 -14.78 8.22
N THR A 81 -3.24 -15.77 8.50
CA THR A 81 -3.37 -16.36 9.83
C THR A 81 -2.02 -16.92 10.31
N LEU A 82 -1.36 -17.71 9.48
CA LEU A 82 -0.08 -18.32 9.82
C LEU A 82 1.04 -17.28 9.94
N GLY A 83 1.08 -16.31 9.04
CA GLY A 83 2.04 -15.21 9.08
C GLY A 83 1.89 -14.36 10.34
N ALA A 84 0.66 -13.98 10.70
CA ALA A 84 0.40 -13.21 11.90
C ALA A 84 0.73 -13.99 13.19
N LEU A 85 0.36 -15.28 13.27
CA LEU A 85 0.79 -16.14 14.38
C LEU A 85 2.32 -16.24 14.45
N GLY A 86 2.97 -16.38 13.29
CA GLY A 86 4.42 -16.44 13.22
C GLY A 86 5.08 -15.16 13.75
N VAL A 87 4.57 -13.98 13.41
CA VAL A 87 5.05 -12.70 13.97
C VAL A 87 4.83 -12.66 15.48
N ALA A 88 3.65 -13.06 15.97
CA ALA A 88 3.32 -13.06 17.39
C ALA A 88 4.25 -13.95 18.23
N VAL A 89 4.74 -15.07 17.68
CA VAL A 89 5.62 -16.00 18.39
C VAL A 89 7.10 -15.86 18.03
N ALA A 90 7.45 -14.90 17.16
CA ALA A 90 8.83 -14.67 16.74
C ALA A 90 9.70 -14.29 17.94
N ARG A 91 10.84 -15.01 18.09
CA ARG A 91 11.87 -14.78 19.12
C ARG A 91 13.25 -14.54 18.54
N SER A 92 13.35 -14.43 17.23
CA SER A 92 14.60 -14.17 16.53
C SER A 92 14.35 -13.31 15.29
N VAL A 93 15.34 -12.54 14.90
CA VAL A 93 15.29 -11.67 13.71
C VAL A 93 14.94 -12.45 12.45
N PRO A 94 15.56 -13.60 12.13
CA PRO A 94 15.19 -14.38 10.95
C PRO A 94 13.73 -14.85 10.95
N ALA A 95 13.19 -15.22 12.12
CA ALA A 95 11.78 -15.60 12.24
C ALA A 95 10.86 -14.40 11.97
N LEU A 96 11.18 -13.22 12.52
CA LEU A 96 10.44 -11.99 12.29
C LEU A 96 10.46 -11.61 10.80
N LEU A 97 11.61 -11.63 10.15
CA LEU A 97 11.77 -11.33 8.72
C LEU A 97 10.93 -12.28 7.85
N LEU A 98 11.02 -13.60 8.10
CA LEU A 98 10.27 -14.59 7.34
C LEU A 98 8.76 -14.42 7.50
N THR A 99 8.30 -14.24 8.74
CA THR A 99 6.86 -14.15 9.02
C THR A 99 6.27 -12.82 8.56
N SER A 100 7.04 -11.73 8.59
CA SER A 100 6.68 -10.44 7.98
C SER A 100 6.50 -10.57 6.46
N PHE A 101 7.40 -11.28 5.78
CA PHE A 101 7.28 -11.59 4.36
C PHE A 101 6.02 -12.42 4.05
N LEU A 102 5.70 -13.42 4.87
CA LEU A 102 4.48 -14.23 4.73
C LEU A 102 3.20 -13.39 4.90
N VAL A 103 3.17 -12.47 5.85
CA VAL A 103 2.08 -11.49 5.98
C VAL A 103 1.91 -10.69 4.70
N GLY A 104 3.02 -10.26 4.11
CA GLY A 104 3.02 -9.58 2.81
C GLY A 104 2.44 -10.44 1.70
N ILE A 105 2.90 -11.69 1.54
CA ILE A 105 2.39 -12.64 0.53
C ILE A 105 0.87 -12.76 0.61
N ALA A 106 0.33 -12.94 1.81
CA ALA A 106 -1.11 -13.04 2.03
C ALA A 106 -1.86 -11.84 1.44
N SER A 107 -1.31 -10.64 1.67
CA SER A 107 -1.87 -9.39 1.15
C SER A 107 -1.83 -9.34 -0.38
N GLY A 108 -0.69 -9.63 -1.00
CA GLY A 108 -0.54 -9.60 -2.44
C GLY A 108 -1.48 -10.57 -3.15
N VAL A 109 -1.56 -11.81 -2.67
CA VAL A 109 -2.48 -12.83 -3.19
C VAL A 109 -3.93 -12.41 -3.04
N TYR A 110 -4.30 -11.87 -1.86
CA TYR A 110 -5.68 -11.46 -1.60
C TYR A 110 -6.16 -10.37 -2.57
N PHE A 111 -5.40 -9.28 -2.73
CA PHE A 111 -5.83 -8.17 -3.59
C PHE A 111 -6.02 -8.59 -5.05
N VAL A 112 -5.16 -9.47 -5.56
CA VAL A 112 -5.25 -9.96 -6.95
C VAL A 112 -6.45 -10.89 -7.14
N ALA A 113 -6.80 -11.70 -6.14
CA ALA A 113 -7.89 -12.67 -6.24
C ALA A 113 -9.26 -12.08 -5.84
N ALA A 114 -9.30 -11.23 -4.81
CA ALA A 114 -10.56 -10.76 -4.24
C ALA A 114 -11.18 -9.59 -5.00
N ASN A 115 -10.38 -8.67 -5.57
CA ASN A 115 -10.92 -7.52 -6.30
C ASN A 115 -11.78 -7.94 -7.50
N PRO A 116 -11.33 -8.84 -8.39
CA PRO A 116 -12.19 -9.37 -9.44
C PRO A 116 -13.41 -10.14 -8.89
N LEU A 117 -13.24 -10.95 -7.84
CA LEU A 117 -14.35 -11.68 -7.24
C LEU A 117 -15.44 -10.73 -6.72
N VAL A 118 -15.07 -9.62 -6.07
CA VAL A 118 -16.01 -8.59 -5.60
C VAL A 118 -16.76 -7.95 -6.76
N SER A 119 -16.07 -7.58 -7.85
CA SER A 119 -16.70 -6.96 -9.02
C SER A 119 -17.67 -7.92 -9.71
N GLU A 120 -17.32 -9.19 -9.83
CA GLU A 120 -18.14 -10.23 -10.46
C GLU A 120 -19.35 -10.63 -9.61
N LEU A 121 -19.28 -10.57 -8.30
CA LEU A 121 -20.44 -10.78 -7.42
C LEU A 121 -21.53 -9.73 -7.64
N PHE A 122 -21.19 -8.52 -8.11
CA PHE A 122 -22.14 -7.41 -8.29
C PHE A 122 -21.89 -6.64 -9.60
N PRO A 123 -22.10 -7.28 -10.76
CA PRO A 123 -21.76 -6.67 -12.06
C PRO A 123 -22.52 -5.36 -12.33
N ASP A 124 -23.74 -5.21 -11.79
CA ASP A 124 -24.56 -4.01 -11.97
C ASP A 124 -24.16 -2.84 -11.07
N ARG A 125 -23.23 -3.04 -10.12
CA ARG A 125 -22.88 -2.06 -9.08
C ARG A 125 -21.38 -2.09 -8.72
N VAL A 126 -20.53 -2.39 -9.69
CA VAL A 126 -19.07 -2.58 -9.48
C VAL A 126 -18.45 -1.40 -8.74
N GLY A 127 -18.66 -0.17 -9.19
CA GLY A 127 -18.09 1.03 -8.55
C GLY A 127 -18.47 1.15 -7.07
N ARG A 128 -19.76 0.89 -6.73
CA ARG A 128 -20.23 0.98 -5.34
C ARG A 128 -19.57 -0.08 -4.44
N VAL A 129 -19.51 -1.32 -4.88
CA VAL A 129 -18.96 -2.42 -4.05
C VAL A 129 -17.44 -2.30 -3.93
N MET A 130 -16.74 -1.88 -4.98
CA MET A 130 -15.31 -1.59 -4.93
C MET A 130 -15.00 -0.39 -4.02
N GLY A 131 -15.85 0.63 -4.03
CA GLY A 131 -15.75 1.76 -3.10
C GLY A 131 -15.89 1.34 -1.63
N ILE A 132 -16.88 0.48 -1.31
CA ILE A 132 -17.07 -0.06 0.06
C ILE A 132 -15.86 -0.93 0.46
N HIS A 133 -15.40 -1.81 -0.44
CA HIS A 133 -14.25 -2.67 -0.21
C HIS A 133 -12.97 -1.85 0.02
N GLY A 134 -12.74 -0.82 -0.79
CA GLY A 134 -11.62 0.12 -0.64
C GLY A 134 -11.70 0.91 0.67
N THR A 135 -12.89 1.39 1.05
CA THR A 135 -13.10 2.09 2.32
C THR A 135 -12.76 1.19 3.52
N ALA A 136 -13.15 -0.09 3.49
CA ALA A 136 -12.78 -1.03 4.53
C ALA A 136 -11.25 -1.19 4.64
N SER A 137 -10.55 -1.21 3.50
CA SER A 137 -9.08 -1.22 3.47
C SER A 137 -8.47 0.04 4.10
N GLN A 138 -9.00 1.22 3.77
CA GLN A 138 -8.48 2.48 4.32
C GLN A 138 -8.76 2.63 5.82
N LEU A 139 -9.92 2.18 6.29
CA LEU A 139 -10.24 2.20 7.71
C LEU A 139 -9.21 1.41 8.53
N ALA A 140 -8.68 0.33 7.99
CA ALA A 140 -7.62 -0.45 8.65
C ALA A 140 -6.37 0.38 8.91
N ALA A 141 -5.97 1.24 7.96
CA ALA A 141 -4.81 2.11 8.13
C ALA A 141 -5.05 3.21 9.18
N VAL A 142 -6.27 3.77 9.22
CA VAL A 142 -6.64 4.77 10.22
C VAL A 142 -6.58 4.21 11.65
N VAL A 143 -7.00 2.94 11.86
CA VAL A 143 -7.07 2.35 13.19
C VAL A 143 -5.79 1.62 13.62
N ALA A 144 -4.81 1.44 12.74
CA ALA A 144 -3.61 0.66 13.04
C ALA A 144 -2.82 1.22 14.23
N ALA A 145 -2.51 2.52 14.22
CA ALA A 145 -1.77 3.14 15.31
C ALA A 145 -2.54 3.17 16.65
N PRO A 146 -3.85 3.52 16.71
CA PRO A 146 -4.64 3.35 17.91
C PRO A 146 -4.67 1.92 18.48
N VAL A 147 -4.83 0.91 17.62
CA VAL A 147 -4.84 -0.50 18.05
C VAL A 147 -3.48 -0.91 18.62
N VAL A 148 -2.39 -0.52 18.00
CA VAL A 148 -1.04 -0.74 18.53
C VAL A 148 -0.86 -0.05 19.88
N THR A 149 -1.29 1.20 20.02
CA THR A 149 -1.21 1.93 21.29
C THR A 149 -1.91 1.19 22.43
N VAL A 150 -3.08 0.59 22.16
CA VAL A 150 -3.79 -0.23 23.15
C VAL A 150 -3.07 -1.56 23.41
N ALA A 151 -2.56 -2.21 22.35
CA ALA A 151 -1.85 -3.48 22.50
C ALA A 151 -0.59 -3.33 23.36
N LEU A 152 0.14 -2.21 23.22
CA LEU A 152 1.35 -1.91 24.00
C LEU A 152 1.12 -1.72 25.51
N TRP A 153 -0.12 -1.59 25.99
CA TRP A 153 -0.41 -1.64 27.43
C TRP A 153 -0.17 -3.03 28.03
N LEU A 154 -0.16 -4.06 27.18
CA LEU A 154 0.08 -5.46 27.56
C LEU A 154 1.36 -5.97 26.90
N ASP A 155 1.29 -6.24 25.60
CA ASP A 155 2.38 -6.68 24.72
C ASP A 155 1.93 -6.50 23.26
N TRP A 156 2.79 -5.95 22.41
CA TRP A 156 2.51 -5.74 20.98
C TRP A 156 2.11 -7.03 20.24
N ARG A 157 2.55 -8.18 20.73
CA ARG A 157 2.23 -9.51 20.18
C ARG A 157 0.73 -9.78 20.17
N TYR A 158 -0.02 -9.22 21.13
CA TYR A 158 -1.48 -9.39 21.16
C TYR A 158 -2.18 -8.77 19.96
N ALA A 159 -1.63 -7.73 19.32
CA ALA A 159 -2.16 -7.21 18.07
C ALA A 159 -2.13 -8.27 16.96
N PHE A 160 -1.05 -9.04 16.88
CA PHE A 160 -0.90 -10.10 15.89
C PHE A 160 -1.69 -11.38 16.25
N VAL A 161 -1.83 -11.71 17.52
CA VAL A 161 -2.72 -12.81 17.97
C VAL A 161 -4.17 -12.49 17.61
N ALA A 162 -4.63 -11.29 17.92
CA ALA A 162 -5.98 -10.84 17.57
C ALA A 162 -6.20 -10.82 16.03
N LEU A 163 -5.21 -10.33 15.28
CA LEU A 163 -5.22 -10.35 13.82
C LEU A 163 -5.32 -11.79 13.28
N ALA A 164 -4.53 -12.71 13.81
CA ALA A 164 -4.55 -14.10 13.39
C ALA A 164 -5.90 -14.79 13.70
N ALA A 165 -6.45 -14.57 14.88
CA ALA A 165 -7.76 -15.10 15.26
C ALA A 165 -8.87 -14.53 14.35
N ALA A 166 -8.86 -13.21 14.09
CA ALA A 166 -9.81 -12.56 13.20
C ALA A 166 -9.66 -13.06 11.74
N ALA A 167 -8.42 -13.25 11.26
CA ALA A 167 -8.13 -13.77 9.93
C ALA A 167 -8.62 -15.21 9.78
N ALA A 168 -8.37 -16.08 10.76
CA ALA A 168 -8.85 -17.46 10.76
C ALA A 168 -10.38 -17.54 10.73
N LEU A 169 -11.05 -16.77 11.60
CA LEU A 169 -12.51 -16.70 11.64
C LEU A 169 -13.08 -16.19 10.31
N THR A 170 -12.54 -15.11 9.79
CA THR A 170 -13.01 -14.52 8.51
C THR A 170 -12.76 -15.47 7.34
N THR A 171 -11.62 -16.19 7.32
CA THR A 171 -11.33 -17.21 6.31
C THR A 171 -12.34 -18.35 6.37
N ALA A 172 -12.66 -18.86 7.57
CA ALA A 172 -13.69 -19.88 7.76
C ALA A 172 -15.07 -19.40 7.29
N LEU A 173 -15.45 -18.15 7.61
CA LEU A 173 -16.70 -17.55 7.15
C LEU A 173 -16.76 -17.42 5.62
N ILE A 174 -15.69 -16.98 4.98
CA ILE A 174 -15.58 -16.91 3.52
C ILE A 174 -15.75 -18.30 2.92
N GLY A 175 -15.10 -19.33 3.46
CA GLY A 175 -15.21 -20.71 3.00
C GLY A 175 -16.63 -21.27 3.15
N LEU A 176 -17.29 -21.05 4.27
CA LEU A 176 -18.66 -21.48 4.52
C LEU A 176 -19.68 -20.77 3.61
N LEU A 177 -19.55 -19.46 3.47
CA LEU A 177 -20.45 -18.64 2.66
C LEU A 177 -20.22 -18.84 1.16
N GLY A 178 -18.96 -19.02 0.74
CA GLY A 178 -18.59 -19.28 -0.64
C GLY A 178 -19.18 -20.59 -1.16
N ARG A 179 -19.17 -21.65 -0.33
CA ARG A 179 -19.81 -22.93 -0.68
C ARG A 179 -21.33 -22.83 -0.87
N ARG A 180 -21.97 -21.80 -0.31
CA ARG A 180 -23.43 -21.56 -0.36
C ARG A 180 -23.83 -20.47 -1.36
N THR A 181 -22.87 -19.95 -2.11
CA THR A 181 -23.07 -18.87 -3.06
C THR A 181 -22.67 -19.35 -4.45
N THR A 182 -23.54 -19.16 -5.45
CA THR A 182 -23.17 -19.38 -6.84
C THR A 182 -22.11 -18.31 -7.19
N LEU A 183 -20.90 -18.76 -7.44
CA LEU A 183 -19.77 -17.92 -7.81
C LEU A 183 -19.69 -17.84 -9.34
N PRO A 184 -19.27 -16.69 -9.88
CA PRO A 184 -19.02 -16.54 -11.31
C PRO A 184 -17.87 -17.47 -11.76
N ASP A 185 -18.03 -18.07 -12.94
CA ASP A 185 -17.02 -18.93 -13.59
C ASP A 185 -16.01 -18.11 -14.43
N ALA A 186 -15.84 -16.83 -14.11
CA ALA A 186 -14.97 -15.94 -14.89
C ALA A 186 -13.48 -16.18 -14.57
N GLY A 187 -12.63 -16.08 -15.58
CA GLY A 187 -11.18 -16.06 -15.45
C GLY A 187 -10.41 -17.14 -16.22
N ARG A 188 -11.02 -17.77 -17.24
CA ARG A 188 -10.34 -18.74 -18.11
C ARG A 188 -9.99 -18.20 -19.50
N ASP A 189 -9.80 -16.89 -19.61
CA ASP A 189 -9.38 -16.30 -20.87
C ASP A 189 -7.87 -16.46 -21.05
N ASP A 190 -7.50 -17.16 -22.12
CA ASP A 190 -6.12 -17.43 -22.53
C ASP A 190 -5.49 -16.17 -23.13
N THR A 191 -5.40 -15.09 -22.34
CA THR A 191 -4.73 -13.86 -22.74
C THR A 191 -3.24 -14.04 -22.59
N ASP A 192 -2.47 -13.75 -23.65
CA ASP A 192 -1.01 -13.72 -23.59
C ASP A 192 -0.54 -12.56 -22.68
N PHE A 193 -0.48 -12.87 -21.37
CA PHE A 193 -0.10 -11.92 -20.31
C PHE A 193 1.25 -11.23 -20.60
N VAL A 194 2.21 -11.97 -21.20
CA VAL A 194 3.55 -11.45 -21.47
C VAL A 194 3.54 -10.49 -22.66
N ALA A 195 2.80 -10.81 -23.72
CA ALA A 195 2.71 -9.96 -24.89
C ALA A 195 2.03 -8.61 -24.54
N GLY A 196 0.91 -8.63 -23.80
CA GLY A 196 0.22 -7.43 -23.38
C GLY A 196 1.06 -6.52 -22.47
N ALA A 197 1.80 -7.10 -21.51
CA ALA A 197 2.71 -6.31 -20.67
C ALA A 197 3.89 -5.72 -21.47
N ARG A 198 4.35 -6.43 -22.52
CA ARG A 198 5.48 -6.02 -23.33
C ARG A 198 5.14 -4.93 -24.35
N SER A 199 3.90 -4.88 -24.83
CA SER A 199 3.46 -3.83 -25.78
C SER A 199 3.55 -2.44 -25.15
N GLU A 200 3.18 -2.30 -23.88
CA GLU A 200 3.03 -1.02 -23.16
C GLU A 200 4.19 -0.72 -22.19
N TRP A 201 5.36 -1.34 -22.39
CA TRP A 201 6.48 -1.24 -21.46
C TRP A 201 6.94 0.21 -21.16
N ARG A 202 6.84 1.12 -22.15
CA ARG A 202 7.25 2.53 -21.99
C ARG A 202 6.36 3.25 -20.99
N LEU A 203 5.04 3.06 -21.12
CA LEU A 203 4.06 3.62 -20.20
C LEU A 203 4.23 3.04 -18.79
N VAL A 204 4.40 1.72 -18.71
CA VAL A 204 4.61 1.01 -17.44
C VAL A 204 5.88 1.51 -16.73
N VAL A 205 7.00 1.62 -17.44
CA VAL A 205 8.27 2.11 -16.86
C VAL A 205 8.14 3.57 -16.43
N ALA A 206 7.55 4.44 -17.26
CA ALA A 206 7.33 5.82 -16.89
C ALA A 206 6.47 5.94 -15.63
N ALA A 207 5.36 5.22 -15.55
CA ALA A 207 4.50 5.22 -14.38
C ALA A 207 5.22 4.65 -13.12
N VAL A 208 5.97 3.55 -13.25
CA VAL A 208 6.75 2.97 -12.13
C VAL A 208 7.80 3.96 -11.64
N VAL A 209 8.51 4.65 -12.54
CA VAL A 209 9.54 5.61 -12.13
C VAL A 209 8.92 6.80 -11.39
N LEU A 210 7.87 7.41 -11.91
CA LEU A 210 7.26 8.59 -11.27
C LEU A 210 6.50 8.22 -9.98
N ILE A 211 5.57 7.28 -10.08
CA ILE A 211 4.68 6.92 -8.97
C ILE A 211 5.42 6.02 -7.96
N GLY A 212 6.25 5.09 -8.45
CA GLY A 212 7.02 4.18 -7.60
C GLY A 212 8.08 4.91 -6.77
N LEU A 213 8.83 5.86 -7.35
CA LEU A 213 9.83 6.63 -6.57
C LEU A 213 9.15 7.62 -5.61
N THR A 214 8.00 8.18 -5.96
CA THR A 214 7.22 8.97 -4.99
C THR A 214 6.75 8.09 -3.84
N SER A 215 6.24 6.90 -4.15
CA SER A 215 5.83 5.92 -3.15
C SER A 215 6.99 5.36 -2.33
N PHE A 216 8.20 5.30 -2.90
CA PHE A 216 9.43 4.95 -2.18
C PHE A 216 9.72 5.94 -1.04
N VAL A 217 9.69 7.25 -1.33
CA VAL A 217 9.88 8.28 -0.30
C VAL A 217 8.77 8.22 0.74
N TRP A 218 7.53 8.06 0.30
CA TRP A 218 6.38 7.88 1.19
C TRP A 218 6.56 6.69 2.12
N GLN A 219 7.00 5.54 1.60
CA GLN A 219 7.13 4.32 2.38
C GLN A 219 8.20 4.44 3.47
N GLY A 220 9.31 5.07 3.15
CA GLY A 220 10.34 5.38 4.13
C GLY A 220 9.84 6.33 5.23
N LEU A 221 9.18 7.43 4.82
CA LEU A 221 8.60 8.38 5.77
C LEU A 221 7.54 7.72 6.66
N PHE A 222 6.61 6.96 6.07
CA PHE A 222 5.54 6.30 6.79
C PHE A 222 6.03 5.32 7.86
N ASN A 223 6.96 4.43 7.51
CA ASN A 223 7.42 3.38 8.42
C ASN A 223 8.35 3.90 9.52
N PHE A 224 9.09 4.97 9.28
CA PHE A 224 9.93 5.61 10.28
C PHE A 224 9.30 6.85 10.92
N TYR A 225 8.03 7.13 10.64
CA TYR A 225 7.39 8.36 11.06
C TYR A 225 7.37 8.54 12.57
N GLU A 226 7.10 7.48 13.35
CA GLU A 226 7.11 7.54 14.81
C GLU A 226 8.51 7.91 15.32
N LEU A 227 9.56 7.20 14.88
CA LEU A 227 10.95 7.46 15.29
C LEU A 227 11.40 8.88 14.89
N TYR A 228 11.02 9.33 13.70
CA TYR A 228 11.31 10.69 13.26
C TYR A 228 10.60 11.74 14.14
N MET A 229 9.39 11.51 14.56
CA MET A 229 8.68 12.41 15.46
C MET A 229 9.25 12.38 16.90
N LEU A 230 9.80 11.25 17.34
CA LEU A 230 10.56 11.15 18.59
C LEU A 230 11.83 11.99 18.53
N GLU A 231 12.58 11.94 17.40
CA GLU A 231 13.76 12.81 17.18
C GLU A 231 13.38 14.29 17.22
N LYS A 232 12.18 14.66 16.75
CA LYS A 232 11.62 16.02 16.88
C LYS A 232 11.14 16.38 18.29
N GLY A 233 11.32 15.51 19.27
CA GLY A 233 10.97 15.73 20.68
C GLY A 233 9.50 15.51 21.03
N LEU A 234 8.71 14.85 20.20
CA LEU A 234 7.34 14.51 20.52
C LEU A 234 7.25 13.24 21.37
N ALA A 235 6.24 13.16 22.26
CA ALA A 235 6.00 11.96 23.05
C ALA A 235 5.56 10.77 22.16
N PRO A 236 5.92 9.51 22.51
CA PRO A 236 5.64 8.32 21.68
C PRO A 236 4.17 8.18 21.27
N THR A 237 3.25 8.35 22.22
CA THR A 237 1.81 8.28 21.93
C THR A 237 1.37 9.35 20.93
N THR A 238 1.91 10.57 21.04
CA THR A 238 1.62 11.66 20.11
C THR A 238 2.17 11.36 18.72
N ALA A 239 3.41 10.89 18.64
CA ALA A 239 4.07 10.49 17.40
C ALA A 239 3.27 9.41 16.66
N ARG A 240 2.81 8.37 17.38
CA ARG A 240 1.93 7.33 16.84
C ARG A 240 0.57 7.86 16.36
N ASN A 241 -0.08 8.72 17.13
CA ASN A 241 -1.39 9.27 16.79
C ASN A 241 -1.34 10.16 15.54
N LEU A 242 -0.19 10.79 15.23
CA LEU A 242 -0.02 11.55 13.99
C LEU A 242 -0.10 10.66 12.74
N LEU A 243 0.25 9.36 12.83
CA LEU A 243 0.01 8.42 11.73
C LEU A 243 -1.50 8.27 11.45
N THR A 244 -2.33 8.29 12.49
CA THR A 244 -3.80 8.28 12.31
C THR A 244 -4.27 9.50 11.52
N LEU A 245 -3.71 10.70 11.79
CA LEU A 245 -4.06 11.90 11.03
C LEU A 245 -3.66 11.81 9.56
N ILE A 246 -2.48 11.26 9.27
CA ILE A 246 -2.01 11.04 7.90
C ILE A 246 -3.00 10.17 7.13
N PHE A 247 -3.42 9.04 7.69
CA PHE A 247 -4.35 8.13 7.02
C PHE A 247 -5.79 8.67 6.99
N ALA A 248 -6.23 9.37 8.04
CA ALA A 248 -7.55 10.02 8.06
C ALA A 248 -7.67 11.09 6.98
N ALA A 249 -6.61 11.88 6.75
CA ALA A 249 -6.55 12.84 5.65
C ALA A 249 -6.61 12.17 4.27
N GLY A 250 -6.19 10.92 4.17
CA GLY A 250 -6.29 10.10 2.97
C GLY A 250 -7.72 9.81 2.54
N VAL A 251 -8.66 9.71 3.47
CA VAL A 251 -10.06 9.37 3.15
C VAL A 251 -10.69 10.41 2.21
N PRO A 252 -10.74 11.71 2.54
CA PRO A 252 -11.23 12.72 1.61
C PRO A 252 -10.33 12.89 0.38
N ALA A 253 -9.02 12.68 0.51
CA ALA A 253 -8.09 12.78 -0.61
C ALA A 253 -8.41 11.81 -1.75
N PHE A 254 -8.77 10.56 -1.44
CA PHE A 254 -9.19 9.58 -2.44
C PHE A 254 -10.43 10.05 -3.22
N LEU A 255 -11.44 10.60 -2.54
CA LEU A 255 -12.68 11.09 -3.16
C LEU A 255 -12.40 12.29 -4.07
N VAL A 256 -11.68 13.27 -3.54
CA VAL A 256 -11.34 14.50 -4.27
C VAL A 256 -10.46 14.19 -5.48
N SER A 257 -9.48 13.30 -5.33
CA SER A 257 -8.58 12.93 -6.42
C SER A 257 -9.32 12.27 -7.59
N GLY A 258 -10.26 11.35 -7.32
CA GLY A 258 -11.05 10.71 -8.37
C GLY A 258 -11.85 11.72 -9.20
N GLU A 259 -12.56 12.66 -8.52
CA GLU A 259 -13.33 13.69 -9.22
C GLU A 259 -12.47 14.64 -10.06
N ILE A 260 -11.27 14.98 -9.59
CA ILE A 260 -10.36 15.88 -10.30
C ILE A 260 -9.68 15.12 -11.45
N ALA A 261 -9.28 13.87 -11.26
CA ALA A 261 -8.63 13.05 -12.27
C ALA A 261 -9.48 12.86 -13.53
N ASP A 262 -10.82 12.84 -13.39
CA ASP A 262 -11.75 12.76 -14.50
C ASP A 262 -11.85 14.06 -15.34
N ARG A 263 -11.33 15.19 -14.81
CA ARG A 263 -11.49 16.52 -15.41
C ARG A 263 -10.20 17.14 -15.90
N LEU A 264 -9.06 16.73 -15.37
CA LEU A 264 -7.76 17.32 -15.67
C LEU A 264 -6.88 16.36 -16.48
N PRO A 265 -5.97 16.88 -17.31
CA PRO A 265 -4.95 16.05 -17.96
C PRO A 265 -4.14 15.28 -16.91
N SER A 266 -4.03 13.97 -17.08
CA SER A 266 -3.51 13.05 -16.04
C SER A 266 -2.08 13.37 -15.62
N VAL A 267 -1.15 13.57 -16.56
CA VAL A 267 0.27 13.81 -16.24
C VAL A 267 0.49 15.13 -15.49
N PRO A 268 -0.02 16.30 -15.95
CA PRO A 268 0.04 17.53 -15.17
C PRO A 268 -0.58 17.42 -13.77
N PHE A 269 -1.69 16.70 -13.64
CA PHE A 269 -2.35 16.50 -12.34
C PHE A 269 -1.47 15.66 -11.40
N ILE A 270 -0.88 14.56 -11.88
CA ILE A 270 0.06 13.75 -11.08
C ILE A 270 1.28 14.58 -10.66
N LEU A 271 1.85 15.37 -11.57
CA LEU A 271 3.00 16.24 -11.24
C LEU A 271 2.64 17.29 -10.17
N ALA A 272 1.42 17.85 -10.21
CA ALA A 272 0.93 18.77 -9.19
C ALA A 272 0.79 18.06 -7.83
N ILE A 273 0.26 16.84 -7.80
CA ILE A 273 0.16 16.01 -6.59
C ILE A 273 1.56 15.72 -6.02
N VAL A 274 2.50 15.28 -6.85
CA VAL A 274 3.87 14.97 -6.39
C VAL A 274 4.55 16.23 -5.87
N THR A 275 4.37 17.38 -6.52
CA THR A 275 4.89 18.67 -6.05
C THR A 275 4.29 19.06 -4.69
N ALA A 276 2.98 18.88 -4.50
CA ALA A 276 2.31 19.11 -3.22
C ALA A 276 2.83 18.15 -2.13
N PHE A 277 3.07 16.90 -2.48
CA PHE A 277 3.68 15.92 -1.57
C PHE A 277 5.09 16.36 -1.16
N LEU A 278 5.95 16.77 -2.10
CA LEU A 278 7.29 17.29 -1.81
C LEU A 278 7.25 18.51 -0.87
N ALA A 279 6.37 19.47 -1.17
CA ALA A 279 6.19 20.63 -0.32
C ALA A 279 5.74 20.25 1.10
N SER A 280 4.87 19.25 1.23
CA SER A 280 4.40 18.75 2.52
C SER A 280 5.50 17.99 3.30
N VAL A 281 6.37 17.24 2.62
CA VAL A 281 7.55 16.61 3.26
C VAL A 281 8.51 17.68 3.77
N VAL A 282 8.81 18.72 2.97
CA VAL A 282 9.60 19.89 3.44
C VAL A 282 8.92 20.55 4.62
N ALA A 283 7.60 20.70 4.60
CA ALA A 283 6.87 21.26 5.75
C ALA A 283 7.06 20.41 7.02
N VAL A 284 7.08 19.07 6.92
CA VAL A 284 7.39 18.18 8.07
C VAL A 284 8.82 18.39 8.57
N VAL A 285 9.80 18.50 7.65
CA VAL A 285 11.21 18.76 8.01
C VAL A 285 11.34 20.07 8.77
N LEU A 286 10.71 21.14 8.30
CA LEU A 286 10.81 22.48 8.89
C LEU A 286 9.89 22.69 10.11
N ALA A 287 8.91 21.80 10.32
CA ALA A 287 7.94 21.93 11.38
C ALA A 287 8.56 21.79 12.76
N SER A 288 8.23 22.72 13.65
CA SER A 288 8.55 22.69 15.08
C SER A 288 7.28 22.83 15.90
N GLY A 289 7.15 22.02 16.96
CA GLY A 289 5.97 21.98 17.81
C GLY A 289 4.80 21.18 17.21
N LEU A 290 3.92 20.74 18.10
CA LEU A 290 2.86 19.77 17.76
C LEU A 290 1.92 20.26 16.65
N LEU A 291 1.47 21.53 16.70
CA LEU A 291 0.50 22.04 15.74
C LEU A 291 1.08 22.07 14.30
N ALA A 292 2.31 22.56 14.15
CA ALA A 292 2.95 22.64 12.84
C ALA A 292 3.17 21.23 12.25
N VAL A 293 3.65 20.29 13.08
CA VAL A 293 3.83 18.89 12.69
C VAL A 293 2.49 18.25 12.33
N ALA A 294 1.43 18.47 13.10
CA ALA A 294 0.11 17.91 12.82
C ALA A 294 -0.45 18.42 11.48
N VAL A 295 -0.35 19.73 11.22
CA VAL A 295 -0.77 20.31 9.93
C VAL A 295 0.05 19.74 8.77
N ALA A 296 1.37 19.69 8.90
CA ALA A 296 2.25 19.11 7.88
C ALA A 296 1.91 17.61 7.63
N SER A 297 1.59 16.85 8.69
CA SER A 297 1.16 15.46 8.60
C SER A 297 -0.14 15.30 7.80
N VAL A 298 -1.13 16.15 8.04
CA VAL A 298 -2.38 16.16 7.26
C VAL A 298 -2.10 16.45 5.79
N LEU A 299 -1.22 17.41 5.49
CA LEU A 299 -0.83 17.76 4.12
C LEU A 299 -0.11 16.59 3.41
N VAL A 300 0.83 15.91 4.11
CA VAL A 300 1.46 14.69 3.61
C VAL A 300 0.42 13.62 3.31
N GLY A 301 -0.45 13.34 4.28
CA GLY A 301 -1.49 12.32 4.12
C GLY A 301 -2.44 12.63 2.98
N PHE A 302 -2.90 13.87 2.87
CA PHE A 302 -3.80 14.30 1.81
C PHE A 302 -3.13 14.17 0.42
N SER A 303 -1.92 14.73 0.26
CA SER A 303 -1.23 14.73 -1.04
C SER A 303 -0.87 13.32 -1.51
N ILE A 304 -0.29 12.49 -0.64
CA ILE A 304 0.13 11.14 -1.07
C ILE A 304 -1.06 10.23 -1.43
N HIS A 305 -2.16 10.34 -0.69
CA HIS A 305 -3.34 9.52 -0.99
C HIS A 305 -4.10 9.97 -2.24
N MET A 306 -3.92 11.20 -2.71
CA MET A 306 -4.39 11.63 -4.04
C MET A 306 -3.65 10.92 -5.17
N LEU A 307 -2.39 10.49 -4.95
CA LEU A 307 -1.57 9.91 -6.00
C LEU A 307 -2.12 8.57 -6.51
N PHE A 308 -2.72 7.76 -5.65
CA PHE A 308 -3.17 6.42 -6.02
C PHE A 308 -4.34 6.45 -7.03
N PRO A 309 -5.47 7.15 -6.76
CA PRO A 309 -6.54 7.24 -7.75
C PRO A 309 -6.10 7.95 -9.04
N ALA A 310 -5.29 9.00 -8.94
CA ALA A 310 -4.77 9.72 -10.11
C ALA A 310 -3.87 8.82 -10.97
N GLY A 311 -3.00 8.03 -10.34
CA GLY A 311 -2.14 7.07 -11.01
C GLY A 311 -2.92 5.94 -11.68
N ASP A 312 -3.95 5.41 -11.00
CA ASP A 312 -4.83 4.39 -11.56
C ASP A 312 -5.60 4.92 -12.77
N THR A 313 -6.17 6.13 -12.68
CA THR A 313 -6.88 6.78 -13.81
C THR A 313 -5.94 7.00 -15.00
N TYR A 314 -4.73 7.51 -14.75
CA TYR A 314 -3.72 7.70 -15.80
C TYR A 314 -3.39 6.39 -16.50
N LEU A 315 -3.06 5.36 -15.74
CA LEU A 315 -2.61 4.11 -16.32
C LEU A 315 -3.74 3.37 -17.05
N LEU A 316 -4.90 3.21 -16.37
CA LEU A 316 -6.03 2.48 -16.95
C LEU A 316 -6.66 3.23 -18.15
N GLY A 317 -6.61 4.56 -18.14
CA GLY A 317 -7.08 5.38 -19.25
C GLY A 317 -6.13 5.41 -20.46
N SER A 318 -4.83 5.14 -20.24
CA SER A 318 -3.81 5.13 -21.30
C SER A 318 -3.55 3.73 -21.90
N LEU A 319 -4.07 2.65 -21.29
CA LEU A 319 -3.83 1.30 -21.73
C LEU A 319 -4.95 0.79 -22.66
N PRO A 320 -4.61 0.16 -23.79
CA PRO A 320 -5.59 -0.52 -24.64
C PRO A 320 -6.21 -1.70 -23.90
N ASP A 321 -7.47 -2.03 -24.22
CA ASP A 321 -8.28 -3.03 -23.51
C ASP A 321 -7.58 -4.39 -23.42
N GLU A 322 -6.93 -4.82 -24.50
CA GLU A 322 -6.25 -6.12 -24.61
C GLU A 322 -5.01 -6.22 -23.69
N ALA A 323 -4.31 -5.10 -23.45
CA ALA A 323 -3.09 -5.06 -22.64
C ALA A 323 -3.36 -4.60 -21.19
N ARG A 324 -4.53 -4.04 -20.89
CA ARG A 324 -4.83 -3.33 -19.64
C ARG A 324 -4.56 -4.18 -18.39
N ALA A 325 -5.05 -5.40 -18.34
CA ALA A 325 -4.90 -6.24 -17.17
C ALA A 325 -3.44 -6.65 -16.92
N SER A 326 -2.71 -7.04 -17.96
CA SER A 326 -1.33 -7.49 -17.86
C SER A 326 -0.36 -6.36 -17.59
N ALA A 327 -0.49 -5.21 -18.29
CA ALA A 327 0.34 -4.04 -18.08
C ALA A 327 0.12 -3.42 -16.69
N TYR A 328 -1.15 -3.34 -16.23
CA TYR A 328 -1.46 -2.88 -14.87
C TYR A 328 -0.89 -3.79 -13.78
N ALA A 329 -0.91 -5.11 -13.96
CA ALA A 329 -0.32 -6.04 -13.02
C ALA A 329 1.21 -5.87 -12.91
N VAL A 330 1.90 -5.68 -14.05
CA VAL A 330 3.35 -5.44 -14.07
C VAL A 330 3.68 -4.08 -13.45
N PHE A 331 2.92 -3.03 -13.79
CA PHE A 331 3.03 -1.73 -13.14
C PHE A 331 2.89 -1.84 -11.61
N SER A 332 1.81 -2.47 -11.15
CA SER A 332 1.53 -2.62 -9.71
C SER A 332 2.63 -3.38 -8.97
N ALA A 333 3.17 -4.45 -9.59
CA ALA A 333 4.29 -5.19 -9.02
C ALA A 333 5.57 -4.35 -8.99
N GLY A 334 5.90 -3.65 -10.08
CA GLY A 334 7.08 -2.78 -10.18
C GLY A 334 7.01 -1.59 -9.21
N MET A 335 5.86 -0.91 -9.15
CA MET A 335 5.63 0.20 -8.22
C MET A 335 5.80 -0.26 -6.77
N MET A 336 5.16 -1.37 -6.38
CA MET A 336 5.26 -1.87 -5.00
C MET A 336 6.64 -2.39 -4.65
N THR A 337 7.37 -2.96 -5.59
CA THR A 337 8.77 -3.39 -5.38
C THR A 337 9.66 -2.17 -5.14
N THR A 338 9.50 -1.12 -5.95
CA THR A 338 10.23 0.14 -5.77
C THR A 338 9.87 0.80 -4.43
N GLN A 339 8.58 0.89 -4.13
CA GLN A 339 8.06 1.43 -2.87
C GLN A 339 8.64 0.67 -1.66
N ALA A 340 8.65 -0.66 -1.69
CA ALA A 340 9.09 -1.50 -0.58
C ALA A 340 10.51 -1.16 -0.12
N ALA A 341 11.43 -0.88 -1.04
CA ALA A 341 12.82 -0.57 -0.73
C ALA A 341 13.00 0.72 0.08
N GLY A 342 12.01 1.63 0.07
CA GLY A 342 12.09 2.92 0.75
C GLY A 342 12.40 2.82 2.23
N SER A 343 11.77 1.88 2.93
CA SER A 343 11.98 1.70 4.37
C SER A 343 13.39 1.19 4.70
N TRP A 344 13.88 0.23 3.94
CA TRP A 344 15.24 -0.28 4.15
C TRP A 344 16.29 0.82 3.91
N VAL A 345 16.15 1.57 2.81
CA VAL A 345 17.09 2.65 2.47
C VAL A 345 17.08 3.75 3.53
N VAL A 346 15.92 4.15 4.04
CA VAL A 346 15.86 5.13 5.15
C VAL A 346 16.51 4.58 6.41
N GLY A 347 16.21 3.32 6.77
CA GLY A 347 16.81 2.68 7.94
C GLY A 347 18.33 2.59 7.85
N GLU A 348 18.89 2.15 6.72
CA GLU A 348 20.35 2.09 6.48
C GLU A 348 21.01 3.47 6.54
N ALA A 349 20.35 4.49 5.97
CA ALA A 349 20.87 5.85 5.99
C ALA A 349 20.95 6.42 7.44
N VAL A 350 19.90 6.18 8.23
CA VAL A 350 19.85 6.60 9.63
C VAL A 350 20.88 5.82 10.47
N GLU A 351 20.99 4.51 10.26
CA GLU A 351 22.01 3.67 10.91
C GLU A 351 23.44 4.14 10.56
N ALA A 352 23.65 4.64 9.34
CA ALA A 352 24.93 5.24 8.92
C ALA A 352 25.18 6.64 9.50
N GLY A 353 24.27 7.18 10.32
CA GLY A 353 24.40 8.46 11.01
C GLY A 353 23.81 9.67 10.27
N VAL A 354 23.02 9.46 9.22
CA VAL A 354 22.30 10.55 8.57
C VAL A 354 21.03 10.84 9.37
N SER A 355 20.77 12.10 9.74
CA SER A 355 19.53 12.49 10.41
C SER A 355 18.30 12.25 9.53
N TYR A 356 17.13 12.04 10.11
CA TYR A 356 15.86 11.90 9.33
C TYR A 356 15.62 13.14 8.46
N ASP A 357 15.89 14.36 8.95
CA ASP A 357 15.79 15.58 8.14
C ASP A 357 16.71 15.50 6.91
N GLY A 358 17.96 15.06 7.07
CA GLY A 358 18.92 14.90 5.98
C GLY A 358 18.45 13.88 4.93
N VAL A 359 17.92 12.75 5.38
CA VAL A 359 17.38 11.71 4.50
C VAL A 359 16.20 12.26 3.67
N PHE A 360 15.23 12.91 4.33
CA PHE A 360 14.03 13.38 3.63
C PHE A 360 14.28 14.61 2.77
N VAL A 361 15.21 15.50 3.14
CA VAL A 361 15.67 16.60 2.26
C VAL A 361 16.31 16.03 0.99
N THR A 362 17.23 15.08 1.13
CA THR A 362 17.90 14.45 -0.02
C THR A 362 16.88 13.77 -0.95
N ALA A 363 15.96 13.00 -0.39
CA ALA A 363 14.89 12.35 -1.14
C ALA A 363 13.98 13.37 -1.87
N THR A 364 13.65 14.48 -1.19
CA THR A 364 12.84 15.57 -1.76
C THR A 364 13.54 16.22 -2.94
N VAL A 365 14.85 16.50 -2.82
CA VAL A 365 15.65 17.06 -3.94
C VAL A 365 15.67 16.09 -5.12
N GLY A 366 15.90 14.80 -4.89
CA GLY A 366 15.90 13.79 -5.94
C GLY A 366 14.54 13.72 -6.68
N LEU A 367 13.43 13.71 -5.92
CA LEU A 367 12.09 13.73 -6.52
C LEU A 367 11.79 15.05 -7.23
N ALA A 368 12.26 16.20 -6.73
CA ALA A 368 12.06 17.49 -7.41
C ALA A 368 12.74 17.52 -8.79
N VAL A 369 13.93 16.95 -8.89
CA VAL A 369 14.63 16.76 -10.18
C VAL A 369 13.80 15.85 -11.09
N LEU A 370 13.25 14.76 -10.58
CA LEU A 370 12.40 13.86 -11.33
C LEU A 370 11.13 14.56 -11.85
N VAL A 371 10.45 15.34 -11.00
CA VAL A 371 9.28 16.15 -11.40
C VAL A 371 9.63 17.10 -12.51
N LEU A 372 10.77 17.80 -12.41
CA LEU A 372 11.23 18.72 -13.46
C LEU A 372 11.48 17.98 -14.79
N VAL A 373 12.15 16.83 -14.74
CA VAL A 373 12.39 16.00 -15.94
C VAL A 373 11.07 15.59 -16.59
N TYR A 374 10.09 15.13 -15.78
CA TYR A 374 8.77 14.76 -16.31
C TYR A 374 7.98 15.96 -16.84
N ALA A 375 8.06 17.12 -16.19
CA ALA A 375 7.41 18.34 -16.65
C ALA A 375 7.96 18.77 -18.02
N VAL A 376 9.29 18.78 -18.18
CA VAL A 376 9.95 19.09 -19.46
C VAL A 376 9.61 18.04 -20.53
N ALA A 377 9.66 16.75 -20.18
CA ALA A 377 9.31 15.68 -21.10
C ALA A 377 7.84 15.76 -21.54
N ASN A 378 6.93 16.07 -20.63
CA ASN A 378 5.51 16.24 -20.92
C ASN A 378 5.27 17.46 -21.84
N ALA A 379 5.92 18.60 -21.58
CA ALA A 379 5.85 19.77 -22.42
C ALA A 379 6.41 19.51 -23.84
N ALA A 380 7.35 18.56 -23.97
CA ALA A 380 7.90 18.12 -25.26
C ALA A 380 7.08 16.99 -25.94
N GLY A 381 5.93 16.58 -25.36
CA GLY A 381 5.09 15.49 -25.88
C GLY A 381 5.75 14.11 -25.85
N ARG A 382 6.67 13.87 -24.90
CA ARG A 382 7.47 12.65 -24.82
C ARG A 382 7.02 11.70 -23.71
N VAL A 383 6.08 12.11 -22.86
CA VAL A 383 5.53 11.23 -21.81
C VAL A 383 4.38 10.42 -22.41
N PRO A 384 4.44 9.08 -22.38
CA PRO A 384 3.35 8.22 -22.86
C PRO A 384 2.03 8.54 -22.14
N GLY A 385 0.90 8.56 -22.86
CA GLY A 385 -0.42 8.92 -22.31
C GLY A 385 -0.55 10.37 -21.86
N GLY A 386 0.37 11.25 -22.27
CA GLY A 386 0.32 12.69 -22.03
C GLY A 386 -0.57 13.42 -23.03
N ALA A 387 -0.67 14.75 -22.89
CA ALA A 387 -1.58 15.64 -23.64
C ALA A 387 -1.40 15.71 -25.18
N ALA A 388 -0.51 14.90 -25.76
CA ALA A 388 -0.26 14.88 -27.21
C ALA A 388 -1.13 13.87 -27.98
N GLU A 389 -1.95 13.05 -27.27
CA GLU A 389 -2.80 12.02 -27.89
C GLU A 389 -4.30 12.36 -27.83
N SER A 390 -4.66 13.61 -27.52
CA SER A 390 -6.05 14.11 -27.54
C SER A 390 -6.39 14.89 -28.80
#